data_9321642cdaa1ab69061f35025f54068f
#
_entry.id   9321642cdaa1ab69061f35025f54068f
#
_cell.length_a   1.000
_cell.length_b   1.000
_cell.length_c   1.000
_cell.angle_alpha   90.00
_cell.angle_beta   90.00
_cell.angle_gamma   90.00
#
_symmetry.space_group_name_H-M   'P 1'
#
loop_
_entity.id
_entity.type
_entity.pdbx_description
1 polymer ?
#
loop_
_entity_poly.entity_id
_entity_poly.type
_entity_poly.pdbx_seq_one_letter_code
_entity_poly.pdbx_strand_id
1 'polypeptide(L)'
;MSARRRLAFFGSSLVSSYWNGAATYYRGLLSALAARGVDITFYEPDAFDRQAHRDIPDPDWARVVVYPATDDGVARALMAASDSEVVVKASGVGVYDTELEAAVAAGLSAGQTRVFWDVDAPATLAQIDAVAASPLRALVPAFDLVLTYGGGPAVAAGYAALGARRVVPVWNAVDPSTHFPVPARAEFASDCTFLGNRLPDRDARVREFFLHAAERQPSRRFLLGGAGWGDVALPSNVRYLGHVGTRDHNALNCSAATVLNVNRE
;
A
#
# COMPACT_ATOMS: atom_id res chain seq x y z
N MET A 1 -11.77 31.03 11.92
CA MET A 1 -11.62 29.65 11.39
C MET A 1 -10.17 29.50 10.97
N SER A 2 -9.41 28.58 11.55
CA SER A 2 -8.04 28.30 11.09
C SER A 2 -8.10 27.81 9.65
N ALA A 3 -7.20 28.31 8.78
CA ALA A 3 -7.10 27.82 7.41
C ALA A 3 -6.85 26.30 7.43
N ARG A 4 -7.55 25.55 6.57
CA ARG A 4 -7.31 24.11 6.44
C ARG A 4 -5.90 23.88 5.90
N ARG A 5 -5.16 22.97 6.48
CA ARG A 5 -3.85 22.58 5.96
C ARG A 5 -4.03 21.83 4.65
N ARG A 6 -3.26 22.23 3.63
CA ARG A 6 -3.27 21.57 2.32
C ARG A 6 -2.17 20.52 2.26
N LEU A 7 -2.54 19.30 1.89
CA LEU A 7 -1.66 18.15 1.77
C LEU A 7 -1.70 17.63 0.34
N ALA A 8 -0.55 17.58 -0.32
CA ALA A 8 -0.35 16.85 -1.57
C ALA A 8 0.25 15.48 -1.28
N PHE A 9 -0.36 14.43 -1.79
CA PHE A 9 0.07 13.06 -1.57
C PHE A 9 0.34 12.36 -2.90
N PHE A 10 1.60 12.05 -3.19
CA PHE A 10 2.00 11.26 -4.35
C PHE A 10 2.05 9.79 -3.96
N GLY A 11 1.11 9.00 -4.47
CA GLY A 11 0.98 7.57 -4.16
C GLY A 11 0.65 6.72 -5.38
N SER A 12 0.58 5.42 -5.18
CA SER A 12 0.35 4.45 -6.26
C SER A 12 -1.04 4.55 -6.89
N SER A 13 -2.09 4.51 -6.10
CA SER A 13 -3.48 4.85 -6.45
C SER A 13 -4.34 4.88 -5.19
N LEU A 14 -5.28 5.82 -5.14
CA LEU A 14 -6.32 5.89 -4.11
C LEU A 14 -7.59 5.16 -4.57
N VAL A 15 -7.88 5.20 -5.85
CA VAL A 15 -9.16 4.73 -6.43
C VAL A 15 -9.13 3.29 -6.92
N SER A 16 -7.94 2.67 -6.94
CA SER A 16 -7.76 1.28 -7.35
C SER A 16 -6.89 0.49 -6.38
N SER A 17 -7.42 -0.63 -5.90
CA SER A 17 -6.67 -1.63 -5.13
C SER A 17 -6.03 -2.71 -6.01
N TYR A 18 -6.17 -2.60 -7.33
CA TYR A 18 -5.61 -3.55 -8.28
C TYR A 18 -4.07 -3.52 -8.24
N TRP A 19 -3.46 -4.64 -7.85
CA TRP A 19 -2.01 -4.76 -7.56
C TRP A 19 -1.48 -3.66 -6.62
N ASN A 20 -2.33 -3.20 -5.70
CA ASN A 20 -2.05 -2.06 -4.85
C ASN A 20 -2.61 -2.28 -3.43
N GLY A 21 -1.89 -3.02 -2.61
CA GLY A 21 -2.28 -3.27 -1.23
C GLY A 21 -2.31 -2.02 -0.33
N ALA A 22 -1.63 -0.95 -0.73
CA ALA A 22 -1.60 0.29 0.04
C ALA A 22 -2.88 1.14 -0.12
N ALA A 23 -3.71 0.90 -1.15
CA ALA A 23 -4.89 1.72 -1.42
C ALA A 23 -5.86 1.78 -0.23
N THR A 24 -6.19 0.63 0.36
CA THR A 24 -7.12 0.56 1.50
C THR A 24 -6.58 1.28 2.73
N TYR A 25 -5.27 1.19 2.96
CA TYR A 25 -4.59 1.90 4.03
C TYR A 25 -4.61 3.41 3.81
N TYR A 26 -4.29 3.88 2.60
CA TYR A 26 -4.37 5.31 2.25
C TYR A 26 -5.79 5.84 2.46
N ARG A 27 -6.81 5.11 2.02
CA ARG A 27 -8.21 5.50 2.17
C ARG A 27 -8.58 5.73 3.63
N GLY A 28 -8.28 4.78 4.51
CA GLY A 28 -8.58 4.89 5.93
C GLY A 28 -7.87 6.06 6.61
N LEU A 29 -6.57 6.21 6.39
CA LEU A 29 -5.78 7.28 7.02
C LEU A 29 -6.12 8.67 6.46
N LEU A 30 -6.20 8.80 5.14
CA LEU A 30 -6.43 10.09 4.52
C LEU A 30 -7.86 10.58 4.77
N SER A 31 -8.87 9.72 4.76
CA SER A 31 -10.24 10.11 5.16
C SER A 31 -10.31 10.60 6.61
N ALA A 32 -9.58 9.94 7.52
CA ALA A 32 -9.48 10.38 8.92
C ALA A 32 -8.75 11.73 9.07
N LEU A 33 -7.77 12.03 8.23
CA LEU A 33 -7.12 13.35 8.19
C LEU A 33 -8.06 14.42 7.62
N ALA A 34 -8.80 14.10 6.55
CA ALA A 34 -9.79 14.99 5.96
C ALA A 34 -10.90 15.36 6.98
N ALA A 35 -11.39 14.37 7.73
CA ALA A 35 -12.34 14.60 8.82
C ALA A 35 -11.79 15.51 9.94
N ARG A 36 -10.47 15.64 10.06
CA ARG A 36 -9.79 16.57 10.97
C ARG A 36 -9.47 17.92 10.34
N GLY A 37 -9.99 18.20 9.16
CA GLY A 37 -9.86 19.50 8.50
C GLY A 37 -8.59 19.64 7.64
N VAL A 38 -7.97 18.55 7.22
CA VAL A 38 -6.91 18.56 6.20
C VAL A 38 -7.54 18.54 4.82
N ASP A 39 -7.11 19.44 3.95
CA ASP A 39 -7.50 19.48 2.53
C ASP A 39 -6.51 18.64 1.73
N ILE A 40 -6.98 17.54 1.14
CA ILE A 40 -6.14 16.51 0.56
C ILE A 40 -6.27 16.48 -0.96
N THR A 41 -5.14 16.59 -1.66
CA THR A 41 -5.03 16.24 -3.07
C THR A 41 -4.13 15.01 -3.21
N PHE A 42 -4.69 13.92 -3.73
CA PHE A 42 -3.97 12.70 -4.02
C PHE A 42 -3.57 12.67 -5.50
N TYR A 43 -2.28 12.57 -5.77
CA TYR A 43 -1.70 12.48 -7.11
C TYR A 43 -1.32 11.03 -7.40
N GLU A 44 -1.92 10.44 -8.43
CA GLU A 44 -1.63 9.06 -8.87
C GLU A 44 -1.32 9.01 -10.36
N PRO A 45 -0.33 8.21 -10.78
CA PRO A 45 -0.02 8.06 -12.21
C PRO A 45 -1.07 7.17 -12.90
N ASP A 46 -1.38 7.49 -14.14
CA ASP A 46 -2.08 6.59 -15.04
C ASP A 46 -1.13 5.48 -15.51
N ALA A 47 -1.04 4.42 -14.71
CA ALA A 47 -0.12 3.31 -14.92
C ALA A 47 -0.68 2.00 -14.40
N PHE A 48 -0.14 0.86 -14.90
CA PHE A 48 -0.49 -0.50 -14.47
C PHE A 48 -1.97 -0.84 -14.62
N ASP A 49 -2.64 -0.22 -15.57
CA ASP A 49 -4.07 -0.44 -15.87
C ASP A 49 -5.01 -0.17 -14.65
N ARG A 50 -4.54 0.61 -13.68
CA ARG A 50 -5.28 0.88 -12.43
C ARG A 50 -6.55 1.67 -12.69
N GLN A 51 -6.56 2.58 -13.68
CA GLN A 51 -7.74 3.37 -14.00
C GLN A 51 -8.88 2.53 -14.61
N ALA A 52 -8.54 1.46 -15.33
CA ALA A 52 -9.52 0.47 -15.82
C ALA A 52 -10.05 -0.44 -14.69
N HIS A 53 -9.30 -0.56 -13.59
CA HIS A 53 -9.62 -1.43 -12.45
C HIS A 53 -9.94 -0.63 -11.17
N ARG A 54 -10.64 0.48 -11.32
CA ARG A 54 -11.12 1.27 -10.18
C ARG A 54 -12.15 0.47 -9.40
N ASP A 55 -11.97 0.39 -8.08
CA ASP A 55 -12.92 -0.27 -7.17
C ASP A 55 -13.73 0.70 -6.30
N ILE A 56 -13.37 2.00 -6.31
CA ILE A 56 -14.16 3.08 -5.75
C ILE A 56 -14.24 4.27 -6.74
N PRO A 57 -15.29 5.11 -6.68
CA PRO A 57 -15.29 6.42 -7.32
C PRO A 57 -14.31 7.38 -6.64
N ASP A 58 -14.13 8.57 -7.19
CA ASP A 58 -13.43 9.65 -6.50
C ASP A 58 -14.12 9.94 -5.17
N PRO A 59 -13.39 9.91 -4.04
CA PRO A 59 -13.98 10.19 -2.75
C PRO A 59 -14.27 11.69 -2.60
N ASP A 60 -15.35 12.03 -1.91
CA ASP A 60 -15.77 13.42 -1.63
C ASP A 60 -14.83 14.15 -0.63
N TRP A 61 -14.03 13.40 0.11
CA TRP A 61 -13.10 13.94 1.12
C TRP A 61 -11.69 14.21 0.59
N ALA A 62 -11.36 13.84 -0.66
CA ALA A 62 -10.08 14.17 -1.29
C ALA A 62 -10.27 14.46 -2.78
N ARG A 63 -9.47 15.37 -3.30
CA ARG A 63 -9.31 15.55 -4.74
C ARG A 63 -8.33 14.50 -5.27
N VAL A 64 -8.74 13.73 -6.27
CA VAL A 64 -7.86 12.79 -6.97
C VAL A 64 -7.41 13.42 -8.29
N VAL A 65 -6.09 13.44 -8.51
CA VAL A 65 -5.47 13.93 -9.74
C VAL A 65 -4.74 12.75 -10.37
N VAL A 66 -5.33 12.19 -11.42
CA VAL A 66 -4.69 11.18 -12.25
C VAL A 66 -3.84 11.90 -13.29
N TYR A 67 -2.53 11.67 -13.29
CA TYR A 67 -1.61 12.29 -14.24
C TYR A 67 -1.01 11.25 -15.19
N PRO A 68 -0.79 11.61 -16.49
CA PRO A 68 -0.09 10.73 -17.40
C PRO A 68 1.29 10.35 -16.88
N ALA A 69 1.66 9.06 -17.00
CA ALA A 69 2.99 8.56 -16.62
C ALA A 69 4.03 8.96 -17.68
N THR A 70 4.26 10.27 -17.83
CA THR A 70 5.22 10.92 -18.73
C THR A 70 5.93 12.05 -18.00
N ASP A 71 7.11 12.46 -18.48
CA ASP A 71 7.89 13.55 -17.88
C ASP A 71 7.05 14.82 -17.71
N ASP A 72 6.30 15.19 -18.75
CA ASP A 72 5.42 16.34 -18.73
C ASP A 72 4.22 16.18 -17.77
N GLY A 73 3.67 14.97 -17.67
CA GLY A 73 2.62 14.65 -16.70
C GLY A 73 3.09 14.78 -15.26
N VAL A 74 4.28 14.25 -14.96
CA VAL A 74 4.92 14.37 -13.64
C VAL A 74 5.24 15.84 -13.33
N ALA A 75 5.83 16.58 -14.26
CA ALA A 75 6.16 17.99 -14.07
C ALA A 75 4.91 18.83 -13.74
N ARG A 76 3.79 18.60 -14.45
CA ARG A 76 2.51 19.29 -14.17
C ARG A 76 1.95 18.92 -12.81
N ALA A 77 2.02 17.64 -12.41
CA ALA A 77 1.54 17.18 -11.10
C ALA A 77 2.36 17.82 -9.97
N LEU A 78 3.68 17.88 -10.09
CA LEU A 78 4.57 18.53 -9.12
C LEU A 78 4.30 20.04 -9.03
N MET A 79 4.10 20.71 -10.17
CA MET A 79 3.76 22.13 -10.20
C MET A 79 2.40 22.39 -9.53
N ALA A 80 1.40 21.55 -9.77
CA ALA A 80 0.10 21.68 -9.15
C ALA A 80 0.11 21.43 -7.63
N ALA A 81 1.10 20.66 -7.13
CA ALA A 81 1.29 20.39 -5.71
C ALA A 81 2.06 21.51 -4.96
N SER A 82 2.63 22.49 -5.68
CA SER A 82 3.49 23.53 -5.10
C SER A 82 2.82 24.41 -4.06
N ASP A 83 1.49 24.59 -4.12
CA ASP A 83 0.72 25.37 -3.15
C ASP A 83 0.42 24.62 -1.84
N SER A 84 0.77 23.35 -1.73
CA SER A 84 0.49 22.57 -0.53
C SER A 84 1.48 22.89 0.58
N GLU A 85 1.03 22.87 1.84
CA GLU A 85 1.89 23.10 3.02
C GLU A 85 2.67 21.83 3.40
N VAL A 86 2.10 20.67 3.08
CA VAL A 86 2.71 19.35 3.29
C VAL A 86 2.73 18.61 1.97
N VAL A 87 3.88 18.09 1.59
CA VAL A 87 4.01 17.23 0.42
C VAL A 87 4.54 15.87 0.86
N VAL A 88 3.82 14.83 0.49
CA VAL A 88 4.15 13.45 0.80
C VAL A 88 4.49 12.69 -0.47
N LYS A 89 5.63 12.00 -0.48
CA LYS A 89 5.96 10.98 -1.47
C LYS A 89 5.90 9.61 -0.79
N ALA A 90 4.94 8.78 -1.21
CA ALA A 90 4.89 7.41 -0.75
C ALA A 90 5.85 6.52 -1.56
N SER A 91 6.51 5.55 -0.93
CA SER A 91 7.30 4.55 -1.66
C SER A 91 6.40 3.69 -2.55
N GLY A 92 6.96 3.11 -3.62
CA GLY A 92 6.26 2.15 -4.48
C GLY A 92 5.10 2.73 -5.29
N VAL A 93 5.23 3.96 -5.79
CA VAL A 93 4.31 4.50 -6.82
C VAL A 93 4.37 3.62 -8.06
N GLY A 94 5.58 3.15 -8.39
CA GLY A 94 5.86 2.14 -9.41
C GLY A 94 6.36 2.72 -10.72
N VAL A 95 6.15 4.00 -10.95
CA VAL A 95 6.70 4.77 -12.08
C VAL A 95 7.18 6.12 -11.59
N TYR A 96 8.27 6.63 -12.13
CA TYR A 96 8.86 7.92 -11.76
C TYR A 96 9.17 8.07 -10.26
N ASP A 97 9.45 6.97 -9.57
CA ASP A 97 9.71 6.99 -8.13
C ASP A 97 10.92 7.87 -7.81
N THR A 98 12.02 7.74 -8.55
CA THR A 98 13.27 8.50 -8.34
C THR A 98 13.06 10.00 -8.57
N GLU A 99 12.37 10.38 -9.64
CA GLU A 99 12.07 11.78 -10.00
C GLU A 99 11.17 12.44 -8.95
N LEU A 100 10.12 11.72 -8.52
CA LEU A 100 9.21 12.20 -7.47
C LEU A 100 9.92 12.32 -6.12
N GLU A 101 10.77 11.36 -5.76
CA GLU A 101 11.58 11.39 -4.54
C GLU A 101 12.53 12.60 -4.53
N ALA A 102 13.24 12.81 -5.63
CA ALA A 102 14.16 13.94 -5.77
C ALA A 102 13.42 15.28 -5.70
N ALA A 103 12.30 15.42 -6.43
CA ALA A 103 11.52 16.65 -6.45
C ALA A 103 10.93 16.99 -5.08
N VAL A 104 10.34 16.01 -4.38
CA VAL A 104 9.75 16.22 -3.05
C VAL A 104 10.84 16.47 -2.01
N ALA A 105 11.97 15.78 -2.07
CA ALA A 105 13.12 16.02 -1.19
C ALA A 105 13.70 17.45 -1.36
N ALA A 106 13.75 17.95 -2.59
CA ALA A 106 14.18 19.33 -2.87
C ALA A 106 13.17 20.37 -2.33
N GLY A 107 11.88 20.00 -2.25
CA GLY A 107 10.78 20.90 -1.95
C GLY A 107 10.22 21.59 -3.20
N LEU A 108 8.90 21.56 -3.35
CA LEU A 108 8.22 22.16 -4.51
C LEU A 108 8.03 23.67 -4.35
N SER A 109 8.03 24.16 -3.10
CA SER A 109 8.00 25.58 -2.77
C SER A 109 8.63 25.82 -1.37
N ALA A 110 8.92 27.08 -1.06
CA ALA A 110 9.50 27.44 0.23
C ALA A 110 8.54 27.16 1.39
N GLY A 111 9.09 26.63 2.50
CA GLY A 111 8.36 26.41 3.74
C GLY A 111 7.48 25.15 3.78
N GLN A 112 7.50 24.32 2.74
CA GLN A 112 6.79 23.05 2.75
C GLN A 112 7.40 22.04 3.73
N THR A 113 6.55 21.27 4.39
CA THR A 113 6.96 20.06 5.11
C THR A 113 7.05 18.89 4.13
N ARG A 114 8.24 18.31 3.97
CA ARG A 114 8.56 17.23 3.02
C ARG A 114 8.55 15.90 3.73
N VAL A 115 7.67 15.00 3.31
CA VAL A 115 7.47 13.72 3.96
C VAL A 115 7.76 12.58 2.98
N PHE A 116 8.60 11.66 3.39
CA PHE A 116 8.72 10.37 2.74
C PHE A 116 7.88 9.35 3.52
N TRP A 117 6.94 8.69 2.85
CA TRP A 117 6.11 7.68 3.47
C TRP A 117 6.44 6.31 2.91
N ASP A 118 7.20 5.53 3.66
CA ASP A 118 7.61 4.20 3.23
C ASP A 118 6.59 3.15 3.64
N VAL A 119 5.96 2.54 2.62
CA VAL A 119 4.94 1.50 2.80
C VAL A 119 5.52 0.09 2.94
N ASP A 120 6.84 -0.07 2.73
CA ASP A 120 7.54 -1.36 2.84
C ASP A 120 8.99 -1.16 3.31
N ALA A 121 9.14 -0.53 4.46
CA ALA A 121 10.42 -0.05 4.96
C ALA A 121 11.53 -1.11 5.07
N PRO A 122 11.28 -2.36 5.47
CA PRO A 122 12.33 -3.39 5.44
C PRO A 122 12.86 -3.64 4.02
N ALA A 123 11.98 -3.74 3.02
CA ALA A 123 12.40 -3.96 1.64
C ALA A 123 13.13 -2.73 1.07
N THR A 124 12.65 -1.52 1.36
CA THR A 124 13.32 -0.28 0.94
C THR A 124 14.72 -0.18 1.53
N LEU A 125 14.91 -0.42 2.82
CA LEU A 125 16.22 -0.41 3.46
C LEU A 125 17.16 -1.47 2.88
N ALA A 126 16.66 -2.69 2.66
CA ALA A 126 17.44 -3.75 2.03
C ALA A 126 17.88 -3.38 0.61
N GLN A 127 17.03 -2.73 -0.19
CA GLN A 127 17.38 -2.23 -1.52
C GLN A 127 18.45 -1.12 -1.45
N ILE A 128 18.31 -0.20 -0.50
CA ILE A 128 19.31 0.86 -0.28
C ILE A 128 20.66 0.26 0.11
N ASP A 129 20.68 -0.79 0.90
CA ASP A 129 21.93 -1.44 1.33
C ASP A 129 22.56 -2.28 0.20
N ALA A 130 21.75 -2.92 -0.63
CA ALA A 130 22.21 -3.69 -1.77
C ALA A 130 22.83 -2.81 -2.89
N VAL A 131 22.41 -1.54 -2.99
CA VAL A 131 22.87 -0.60 -4.03
C VAL A 131 23.58 0.58 -3.40
N ALA A 132 24.90 0.56 -3.37
CA ALA A 132 25.71 1.62 -2.77
C ALA A 132 25.41 3.02 -3.32
N ALA A 133 25.07 3.13 -4.60
CA ALA A 133 24.71 4.37 -5.28
C ALA A 133 23.19 4.60 -5.33
N SER A 134 22.40 4.04 -4.39
CA SER A 134 20.94 4.26 -4.36
C SER A 134 20.63 5.77 -4.26
N PRO A 135 19.88 6.34 -5.22
CA PRO A 135 19.51 7.76 -5.16
C PRO A 135 18.79 8.13 -3.86
N LEU A 136 17.88 7.28 -3.40
CA LEU A 136 17.10 7.52 -2.18
C LEU A 136 18.00 7.67 -0.93
N ARG A 137 19.13 6.94 -0.85
CA ARG A 137 20.10 7.08 0.25
C ARG A 137 20.51 8.54 0.46
N ALA A 138 20.82 9.25 -0.63
CA ALA A 138 21.26 10.64 -0.59
C ALA A 138 20.10 11.61 -0.27
N LEU A 139 18.87 11.23 -0.54
CA LEU A 139 17.68 12.07 -0.36
C LEU A 139 17.08 11.99 1.04
N VAL A 140 17.29 10.89 1.78
CA VAL A 140 16.70 10.69 3.12
C VAL A 140 16.93 11.88 4.06
N PRO A 141 18.14 12.50 4.16
CA PRO A 141 18.37 13.64 5.06
C PRO A 141 17.60 14.92 4.66
N ALA A 142 17.12 15.01 3.43
CA ALA A 142 16.41 16.18 2.93
C ALA A 142 14.92 16.17 3.35
N PHE A 143 14.35 15.02 3.67
CA PHE A 143 12.98 14.95 4.19
C PHE A 143 12.90 15.44 5.63
N ASP A 144 11.85 16.18 5.95
CA ASP A 144 11.61 16.66 7.31
C ASP A 144 11.06 15.55 8.22
N LEU A 145 10.38 14.55 7.60
CA LEU A 145 9.77 13.42 8.28
C LEU A 145 9.79 12.19 7.38
N VAL A 146 10.20 11.05 7.93
CA VAL A 146 10.01 9.73 7.36
C VAL A 146 8.91 9.02 8.14
N LEU A 147 7.83 8.66 7.48
CA LEU A 147 6.79 7.78 8.01
C LEU A 147 7.03 6.37 7.52
N THR A 148 6.92 5.37 8.40
CA THR A 148 7.11 3.98 8.03
C THR A 148 5.85 3.18 8.31
N TYR A 149 5.55 2.24 7.43
CA TYR A 149 4.43 1.31 7.57
C TYR A 149 4.80 0.18 8.54
N GLY A 150 4.84 0.51 9.82
CA GLY A 150 5.34 -0.39 10.85
C GLY A 150 6.86 -0.46 10.92
N GLY A 151 7.39 -1.64 11.22
CA GLY A 151 8.83 -1.96 11.21
C GLY A 151 9.58 -1.72 12.53
N GLY A 152 9.02 -0.98 13.47
CA GLY A 152 9.54 -0.84 14.82
C GLY A 152 10.95 -0.22 14.94
N PRO A 153 11.67 -0.52 16.04
CA PRO A 153 12.96 0.12 16.35
C PRO A 153 14.06 -0.13 15.30
N ALA A 154 14.09 -1.31 14.68
CA ALA A 154 15.12 -1.66 13.69
C ALA A 154 15.00 -0.79 12.44
N VAL A 155 13.79 -0.59 11.93
CA VAL A 155 13.52 0.28 10.77
C VAL A 155 13.83 1.75 11.13
N ALA A 156 13.40 2.21 12.30
CA ALA A 156 13.70 3.56 12.76
C ALA A 156 15.21 3.80 12.85
N ALA A 157 15.97 2.85 13.39
CA ALA A 157 17.43 2.90 13.44
C ALA A 157 18.06 2.91 12.05
N GLY A 158 17.55 2.09 11.10
CA GLY A 158 18.02 2.07 9.72
C GLY A 158 17.89 3.44 9.05
N TYR A 159 16.73 4.08 9.13
CA TYR A 159 16.53 5.42 8.59
C TYR A 159 17.34 6.49 9.31
N ALA A 160 17.49 6.38 10.64
CA ALA A 160 18.36 7.28 11.41
C ALA A 160 19.82 7.18 10.95
N ALA A 161 20.31 5.97 10.66
CA ALA A 161 21.67 5.75 10.12
C ALA A 161 21.85 6.35 8.72
N LEU A 162 20.78 6.48 7.95
CA LEU A 162 20.75 7.19 6.67
C LEU A 162 20.64 8.73 6.83
N GLY A 163 20.60 9.25 8.04
CA GLY A 163 20.50 10.67 8.33
C GLY A 163 19.09 11.25 8.33
N ALA A 164 18.05 10.42 8.45
CA ALA A 164 16.68 10.91 8.61
C ALA A 164 16.56 11.81 9.84
N ARG A 165 15.96 13.01 9.67
CA ARG A 165 15.76 13.99 10.75
C ARG A 165 14.77 13.50 11.80
N ARG A 166 13.72 12.84 11.36
CA ARG A 166 12.67 12.27 12.21
C ARG A 166 12.07 11.05 11.53
N VAL A 167 11.92 9.97 12.28
CA VAL A 167 11.27 8.74 11.81
C VAL A 167 10.10 8.43 12.75
N VAL A 168 8.92 8.21 12.19
CA VAL A 168 7.71 7.87 12.95
C VAL A 168 7.04 6.66 12.33
N PRO A 169 6.96 5.52 13.04
CA PRO A 169 6.20 4.38 12.58
C PRO A 169 4.69 4.68 12.67
N VAL A 170 3.98 4.42 11.57
CA VAL A 170 2.52 4.45 11.49
C VAL A 170 2.07 3.03 11.24
N TRP A 171 1.56 2.39 12.26
CA TRP A 171 1.16 0.98 12.18
C TRP A 171 -0.06 0.78 11.30
N ASN A 172 -0.12 -0.39 10.67
CA ASN A 172 -1.33 -0.86 10.03
C ASN A 172 -2.47 -0.91 11.05
N ALA A 173 -3.63 -0.45 10.61
CA ALA A 173 -4.85 -0.51 11.37
C ALA A 173 -6.01 -0.99 10.48
N VAL A 174 -7.00 -1.59 11.10
CA VAL A 174 -8.25 -1.89 10.42
C VAL A 174 -9.11 -0.63 10.34
N ASP A 175 -9.73 -0.40 9.19
CA ASP A 175 -10.79 0.59 9.04
C ASP A 175 -12.15 -0.10 9.30
N PRO A 176 -12.80 0.17 10.43
CA PRO A 176 -14.05 -0.48 10.79
C PRO A 176 -15.24 -0.07 9.92
N SER A 177 -15.11 1.00 9.12
CA SER A 177 -16.13 1.40 8.16
C SER A 177 -16.15 0.52 6.92
N THR A 178 -15.03 -0.12 6.60
CA THR A 178 -14.85 -0.99 5.43
C THR A 178 -14.63 -2.45 5.78
N HIS A 179 -14.06 -2.74 6.96
CA HIS A 179 -13.75 -4.09 7.44
C HIS A 179 -14.53 -4.37 8.74
N PHE A 180 -15.63 -5.07 8.61
CA PHE A 180 -16.55 -5.39 9.71
C PHE A 180 -17.18 -6.78 9.49
N PRO A 181 -17.68 -7.43 10.56
CA PRO A 181 -18.34 -8.71 10.45
C PRO A 181 -19.60 -8.64 9.57
N VAL A 182 -19.73 -9.60 8.67
CA VAL A 182 -20.89 -9.78 7.79
C VAL A 182 -21.40 -11.22 7.87
N PRO A 183 -22.66 -11.51 7.48
CA PRO A 183 -23.16 -12.86 7.38
C PRO A 183 -22.28 -13.72 6.48
N ALA A 184 -22.04 -14.97 6.89
CA ALA A 184 -21.30 -15.93 6.09
C ALA A 184 -22.04 -16.23 4.77
N ARG A 185 -21.27 -16.40 3.69
CA ARG A 185 -21.77 -16.74 2.36
C ARG A 185 -21.32 -18.16 1.98
N ALA A 186 -22.26 -18.98 1.55
CA ALA A 186 -22.02 -20.40 1.26
C ALA A 186 -20.92 -20.64 0.23
N GLU A 187 -20.76 -19.73 -0.72
CA GLU A 187 -19.72 -19.79 -1.76
C GLU A 187 -18.31 -19.65 -1.22
N PHE A 188 -18.14 -19.04 -0.05
CA PHE A 188 -16.85 -18.88 0.65
C PHE A 188 -16.70 -19.78 1.87
N ALA A 189 -17.67 -20.67 2.12
CA ALA A 189 -17.59 -21.59 3.24
C ALA A 189 -16.35 -22.48 3.13
N SER A 190 -15.47 -22.43 4.12
CA SER A 190 -14.20 -23.15 4.15
C SER A 190 -13.72 -23.40 5.58
N ASP A 191 -12.84 -24.39 5.73
CA ASP A 191 -12.16 -24.63 7.00
C ASP A 191 -10.97 -23.66 7.17
N CYS A 192 -10.29 -23.33 6.05
CA CYS A 192 -9.20 -22.37 6.06
C CYS A 192 -9.19 -21.54 4.77
N THR A 193 -8.96 -20.26 4.89
CA THR A 193 -8.74 -19.37 3.74
C THR A 193 -7.43 -18.59 3.86
N PHE A 194 -6.80 -18.36 2.73
CA PHE A 194 -5.71 -17.40 2.58
C PHE A 194 -6.05 -16.45 1.43
N LEU A 195 -5.93 -15.15 1.70
CA LEU A 195 -6.10 -14.10 0.70
C LEU A 195 -4.81 -13.28 0.56
N GLY A 196 -4.17 -13.40 -0.57
CA GLY A 196 -2.96 -12.64 -0.88
C GLY A 196 -2.36 -13.02 -2.22
N ASN A 197 -1.76 -12.04 -2.90
CA ASN A 197 -1.06 -12.26 -4.15
C ASN A 197 0.19 -13.14 -3.92
N ARG A 198 0.54 -13.93 -4.92
CA ARG A 198 1.79 -14.67 -4.91
C ARG A 198 2.95 -13.69 -5.10
N LEU A 199 3.83 -13.65 -4.12
CA LEU A 199 5.04 -12.83 -4.13
C LEU A 199 6.25 -13.74 -3.87
N PRO A 200 7.42 -13.49 -4.51
CA PRO A 200 8.61 -14.35 -4.36
C PRO A 200 9.04 -14.57 -2.91
N ASP A 201 8.99 -13.52 -2.10
CA ASP A 201 9.37 -13.52 -0.67
C ASP A 201 8.33 -14.17 0.26
N ARG A 202 7.17 -14.58 -0.26
CA ARG A 202 6.10 -15.22 0.51
C ARG A 202 5.71 -16.61 -0.02
N ASP A 203 6.07 -16.94 -1.26
CA ASP A 203 5.63 -18.18 -1.93
C ASP A 203 5.98 -19.43 -1.13
N ALA A 204 7.21 -19.55 -0.65
CA ALA A 204 7.66 -20.70 0.12
C ALA A 204 6.84 -20.90 1.40
N ARG A 205 6.55 -19.84 2.13
CA ARG A 205 5.76 -19.87 3.38
C ARG A 205 4.30 -20.22 3.14
N VAL A 206 3.69 -19.72 2.05
CA VAL A 206 2.31 -20.09 1.69
C VAL A 206 2.26 -21.56 1.29
N ARG A 207 3.26 -22.07 0.57
CA ARG A 207 3.35 -23.52 0.29
C ARG A 207 3.43 -24.33 1.58
N GLU A 208 4.31 -23.95 2.49
CA GLU A 208 4.51 -24.68 3.75
C GLU A 208 3.27 -24.63 4.66
N PHE A 209 2.75 -23.45 4.94
CA PHE A 209 1.71 -23.27 5.95
C PHE A 209 0.27 -23.43 5.42
N PHE A 210 0.05 -23.31 4.13
CA PHE A 210 -1.27 -23.44 3.53
C PHE A 210 -1.41 -24.66 2.64
N LEU A 211 -0.56 -24.84 1.61
CA LEU A 211 -0.71 -25.94 0.66
C LEU A 211 -0.36 -27.29 1.29
N HIS A 212 0.75 -27.41 2.01
CA HIS A 212 1.09 -28.65 2.70
C HIS A 212 0.12 -28.96 3.85
N ALA A 213 -0.47 -27.92 4.49
CA ALA A 213 -1.54 -28.17 5.46
C ALA A 213 -2.79 -28.74 4.79
N ALA A 214 -3.14 -28.26 3.59
CA ALA A 214 -4.25 -28.81 2.81
C ALA A 214 -3.99 -30.26 2.40
N GLU A 215 -2.80 -30.59 1.91
CA GLU A 215 -2.41 -31.97 1.56
C GLU A 215 -2.57 -32.94 2.74
N ARG A 216 -2.18 -32.50 3.94
CA ARG A 216 -2.28 -33.31 5.18
C ARG A 216 -3.70 -33.44 5.72
N GLN A 217 -4.63 -32.62 5.22
CA GLN A 217 -6.03 -32.59 5.66
C GLN A 217 -7.01 -32.68 4.49
N PRO A 218 -7.03 -33.79 3.73
CA PRO A 218 -7.78 -33.90 2.47
C PRO A 218 -9.31 -33.80 2.65
N SER A 219 -9.83 -34.02 3.87
CA SER A 219 -11.26 -33.88 4.18
C SER A 219 -11.67 -32.42 4.48
N ARG A 220 -10.72 -31.49 4.62
CA ARG A 220 -10.99 -30.07 4.88
C ARG A 220 -11.02 -29.28 3.58
N ARG A 221 -11.79 -28.19 3.59
CA ARG A 221 -11.93 -27.28 2.44
C ARG A 221 -11.06 -26.06 2.62
N PHE A 222 -10.22 -25.77 1.63
CA PHE A 222 -9.34 -24.63 1.62
C PHE A 222 -9.70 -23.69 0.48
N LEU A 223 -9.66 -22.35 0.73
CA LEU A 223 -9.87 -21.33 -0.29
C LEU A 223 -8.61 -20.47 -0.43
N LEU A 224 -8.14 -20.34 -1.66
CA LEU A 224 -6.97 -19.54 -2.01
C LEU A 224 -7.41 -18.37 -2.87
N GLY A 225 -7.31 -17.14 -2.35
CA GLY A 225 -7.59 -15.92 -3.08
C GLY A 225 -6.31 -15.12 -3.35
N GLY A 226 -6.34 -14.31 -4.40
CA GLY A 226 -5.22 -13.45 -4.82
C GLY A 226 -4.69 -13.82 -6.21
N ALA A 227 -3.95 -12.92 -6.82
CA ALA A 227 -3.37 -13.14 -8.14
C ALA A 227 -2.05 -13.95 -8.09
N GLY A 228 -1.67 -14.54 -9.22
CA GLY A 228 -0.38 -15.24 -9.41
C GLY A 228 -0.33 -16.69 -8.95
N TRP A 229 -1.46 -17.31 -8.58
CA TRP A 229 -1.51 -18.73 -8.16
C TRP A 229 -2.03 -19.67 -9.24
N GLY A 230 -2.44 -19.16 -10.41
CA GLY A 230 -3.13 -19.96 -11.44
C GLY A 230 -2.27 -21.03 -12.12
N ASP A 231 -0.95 -20.91 -12.07
CA ASP A 231 0.04 -21.87 -12.59
C ASP A 231 0.57 -22.83 -11.53
N VAL A 232 0.12 -22.71 -10.28
CA VAL A 232 0.55 -23.56 -9.18
C VAL A 232 -0.29 -24.83 -9.13
N ALA A 233 0.35 -26.00 -9.07
CA ALA A 233 -0.36 -27.25 -8.80
C ALA A 233 -0.95 -27.19 -7.38
N LEU A 234 -2.28 -27.25 -7.28
CA LEU A 234 -3.00 -27.15 -6.02
C LEU A 234 -3.53 -28.54 -5.58
N PRO A 235 -3.52 -28.84 -4.28
CA PRO A 235 -4.24 -30.00 -3.74
C PRO A 235 -5.72 -30.00 -4.12
N SER A 236 -6.33 -31.17 -4.29
CA SER A 236 -7.72 -31.32 -4.75
C SER A 236 -8.77 -30.65 -3.86
N ASN A 237 -8.45 -30.43 -2.60
CA ASN A 237 -9.28 -29.78 -1.60
C ASN A 237 -9.03 -28.28 -1.47
N VAL A 238 -8.19 -27.70 -2.32
CA VAL A 238 -7.95 -26.26 -2.43
C VAL A 238 -8.67 -25.70 -3.66
N ARG A 239 -9.62 -24.79 -3.44
CA ARG A 239 -10.27 -24.06 -4.53
C ARG A 239 -9.60 -22.69 -4.70
N TYR A 240 -9.11 -22.42 -5.90
CA TYR A 240 -8.56 -21.13 -6.28
C TYR A 240 -9.67 -20.18 -6.72
N LEU A 241 -9.68 -18.97 -6.17
CA LEU A 241 -10.69 -17.93 -6.44
C LEU A 241 -10.20 -16.87 -7.43
N GLY A 242 -8.90 -16.82 -7.71
CA GLY A 242 -8.33 -15.68 -8.42
C GLY A 242 -8.34 -14.41 -7.60
N HIS A 243 -8.43 -13.27 -8.26
CA HIS A 243 -8.57 -11.98 -7.60
C HIS A 243 -9.93 -11.91 -6.87
N VAL A 244 -9.89 -11.57 -5.59
CA VAL A 244 -11.10 -11.33 -4.78
C VAL A 244 -11.24 -9.82 -4.62
N GLY A 245 -12.35 -9.27 -5.09
CA GLY A 245 -12.63 -7.83 -4.99
C GLY A 245 -12.85 -7.37 -3.55
N THR A 246 -12.54 -6.12 -3.24
CA THR A 246 -12.64 -5.55 -1.89
C THR A 246 -14.02 -5.75 -1.25
N ARG A 247 -15.10 -5.72 -2.04
CA ARG A 247 -16.47 -5.94 -1.57
C ARG A 247 -16.71 -7.34 -0.99
N ASP A 248 -15.90 -8.32 -1.40
CA ASP A 248 -16.04 -9.72 -0.98
C ASP A 248 -15.07 -10.10 0.15
N HIS A 249 -14.12 -9.24 0.52
CA HIS A 249 -13.12 -9.53 1.56
C HIS A 249 -13.77 -9.88 2.90
N ASN A 250 -14.75 -9.08 3.34
CA ASN A 250 -15.46 -9.33 4.60
C ASN A 250 -16.18 -10.68 4.57
N ALA A 251 -16.90 -10.97 3.47
CA ALA A 251 -17.64 -12.22 3.33
C ALA A 251 -16.69 -13.43 3.26
N LEU A 252 -15.59 -13.33 2.52
CA LEU A 252 -14.57 -14.39 2.48
C LEU A 252 -14.01 -14.70 3.87
N ASN A 253 -13.62 -13.65 4.60
CA ASN A 253 -13.04 -13.81 5.94
C ASN A 253 -14.06 -14.32 6.96
N CYS A 254 -15.31 -13.84 6.92
CA CYS A 254 -16.37 -14.26 7.85
C CYS A 254 -16.95 -15.63 7.54
N SER A 255 -16.72 -16.20 6.35
CA SER A 255 -17.24 -17.51 5.96
C SER A 255 -16.25 -18.65 6.21
N ALA A 256 -15.02 -18.36 6.56
CA ALA A 256 -13.99 -19.33 6.88
C ALA A 256 -13.93 -19.60 8.38
N ALA A 257 -13.70 -20.86 8.78
CA ALA A 257 -13.43 -21.19 10.19
C ALA A 257 -12.09 -20.61 10.66
N THR A 258 -11.12 -20.52 9.76
CA THR A 258 -9.78 -19.96 10.02
C THR A 258 -9.33 -19.11 8.85
N VAL A 259 -8.77 -17.95 9.13
CA VAL A 259 -8.11 -17.10 8.14
C VAL A 259 -6.61 -17.12 8.41
N LEU A 260 -5.83 -17.59 7.44
CA LEU A 260 -4.37 -17.61 7.55
C LEU A 260 -3.81 -16.25 7.13
N ASN A 261 -2.94 -15.69 7.95
CA ASN A 261 -2.12 -14.55 7.58
C ASN A 261 -0.64 -14.98 7.46
N VAL A 262 -0.04 -14.72 6.31
CA VAL A 262 1.38 -14.99 6.05
C VAL A 262 2.06 -13.68 5.75
N ASN A 263 2.90 -13.22 6.65
CA ASN A 263 3.69 -12.01 6.47
C ASN A 263 4.80 -12.23 5.44
N ARG A 264 5.28 -11.15 4.85
CA ARG A 264 6.54 -11.11 4.09
C ARG A 264 7.72 -11.31 5.04
N GLU A 265 8.83 -11.81 4.50
CA GLU A 265 10.11 -11.93 5.24
C GLU A 265 10.79 -10.60 5.43
#